data_a1ca71cf8be69edae122e7ae5367b49b
#
_entry.id   a1ca71cf8be69edae122e7ae5367b49b
#
_cell.length_a   1.000
_cell.length_b   1.000
_cell.length_c   1.000
_cell.angle_alpha   90.00
_cell.angle_beta   90.00
_cell.angle_gamma   90.00
#
_symmetry.space_group_name_H-M   'P 1'
#
loop_
_entity.id
_entity.type
_entity.pdbx_description
1 polymer ?
#
loop_
_entity_poly.entity_id
_entity_poly.type
_entity_poly.pdbx_seq_one_letter_code
_entity_poly.pdbx_strand_id
1 'polypeptide(L)'
;MKKDSGPYKKIKIYCYIVGLTAFLTAFFVGIFLLHNLEKNEKTTGKYMAQVTEKRVRARLDQYIMLSNLLGNYISAGENLDENTFSELAEKIPNEDGVIKAFELAPDGIVTDIYPKQENEGAFGLDMLQEHERKKDAVVARENGKYTIGGPYQLKQGGTGALLFNPIYQDNNSDKGEFWGFVILVIDWNRFIDEINLNYLNDADFCYRIWSYDRDGSGRIILAESQDDM
;
A
#
# COMPACT_ATOMS: atom_id res chain seq x y z
N MET A 1 -44.05 -75.67 16.42
CA MET A 1 -42.88 -75.30 15.56
C MET A 1 -42.40 -73.91 15.86
N LYS A 2 -41.34 -73.74 16.66
CA LYS A 2 -40.68 -72.42 16.87
C LYS A 2 -39.72 -72.14 15.70
N LYS A 3 -40.08 -71.18 14.89
CA LYS A 3 -39.26 -70.76 13.74
C LYS A 3 -37.99 -70.10 14.29
N ASP A 4 -36.87 -70.82 14.13
CA ASP A 4 -35.55 -70.35 14.59
C ASP A 4 -35.07 -69.18 13.72
N SER A 5 -35.35 -67.95 14.15
CA SER A 5 -35.02 -66.71 13.44
C SER A 5 -33.64 -66.16 13.87
N GLY A 6 -32.85 -66.93 14.60
CA GLY A 6 -31.58 -66.51 15.23
C GLY A 6 -30.47 -66.02 14.26
N PRO A 7 -30.13 -66.77 13.22
CA PRO A 7 -28.98 -66.43 12.37
C PRO A 7 -29.25 -65.19 11.50
N TYR A 8 -30.47 -65.04 10.95
CA TYR A 8 -30.84 -63.91 10.10
C TYR A 8 -30.85 -62.58 10.82
N LYS A 9 -31.28 -62.54 12.09
CA LYS A 9 -31.26 -61.34 12.92
C LYS A 9 -29.82 -60.87 13.17
N LYS A 10 -28.91 -61.78 13.46
CA LYS A 10 -27.49 -61.47 13.69
C LYS A 10 -26.83 -60.87 12.43
N ILE A 11 -27.07 -61.49 11.26
CA ILE A 11 -26.54 -61.03 9.98
C ILE A 11 -27.02 -59.60 9.67
N LYS A 12 -28.32 -59.32 9.85
CA LYS A 12 -28.86 -57.93 9.67
C LYS A 12 -28.18 -56.94 10.60
N ILE A 13 -28.01 -57.26 11.89
CA ILE A 13 -27.32 -56.39 12.84
C ILE A 13 -25.90 -56.11 12.43
N TYR A 14 -25.12 -57.12 11.95
CA TYR A 14 -23.79 -56.93 11.44
C TYR A 14 -23.76 -56.02 10.21
N CYS A 15 -24.69 -56.21 9.26
CA CYS A 15 -24.80 -55.33 8.10
C CYS A 15 -25.09 -53.87 8.49
N TYR A 16 -25.96 -53.64 9.47
CA TYR A 16 -26.21 -52.27 10.00
C TYR A 16 -25.01 -51.69 10.70
N ILE A 17 -24.26 -52.44 11.48
CA ILE A 17 -23.04 -51.97 12.16
C ILE A 17 -21.98 -51.60 11.14
N VAL A 18 -21.73 -52.45 10.14
CA VAL A 18 -20.76 -52.16 9.07
C VAL A 18 -21.18 -50.95 8.24
N GLY A 19 -22.48 -50.84 7.91
CA GLY A 19 -22.98 -49.65 7.19
C GLY A 19 -22.83 -48.39 7.99
N LEU A 20 -23.17 -48.43 9.31
CA LEU A 20 -23.02 -47.29 10.20
C LEU A 20 -21.54 -46.87 10.38
N THR A 21 -20.64 -47.85 10.56
CA THR A 21 -19.21 -47.52 10.70
C THR A 21 -18.64 -46.94 9.41
N ALA A 22 -19.00 -47.49 8.24
CA ALA A 22 -18.60 -46.93 6.95
C ALA A 22 -19.13 -45.49 6.75
N PHE A 23 -20.38 -45.23 7.12
CA PHE A 23 -20.96 -43.90 7.06
C PHE A 23 -20.23 -42.92 8.00
N LEU A 24 -20.00 -43.29 9.26
CA LEU A 24 -19.26 -42.47 10.20
C LEU A 24 -17.85 -42.16 9.76
N THR A 25 -17.13 -43.13 9.25
CA THR A 25 -15.76 -42.92 8.72
C THR A 25 -15.76 -41.94 7.54
N ALA A 26 -16.67 -42.12 6.57
CA ALA A 26 -16.80 -41.20 5.44
C ALA A 26 -17.16 -39.79 5.90
N PHE A 27 -18.06 -39.65 6.88
CA PHE A 27 -18.45 -38.37 7.45
C PHE A 27 -17.28 -37.65 8.14
N PHE A 28 -16.52 -38.35 8.97
CA PHE A 28 -15.36 -37.77 9.64
C PHE A 28 -14.23 -37.42 8.65
N VAL A 29 -14.01 -38.24 7.63
CA VAL A 29 -13.06 -37.92 6.55
C VAL A 29 -13.51 -36.70 5.80
N GLY A 30 -14.79 -36.55 5.49
CA GLY A 30 -15.35 -35.36 4.84
C GLY A 30 -15.11 -34.08 5.67
N ILE A 31 -15.43 -34.12 6.97
CA ILE A 31 -15.17 -32.98 7.88
C ILE A 31 -13.68 -32.65 7.94
N PHE A 32 -12.82 -33.66 8.04
CA PHE A 32 -11.36 -33.47 8.08
C PHE A 32 -10.84 -32.82 6.81
N LEU A 33 -11.31 -33.24 5.63
CA LEU A 33 -10.93 -32.65 4.35
C LEU A 33 -11.39 -31.19 4.25
N LEU A 34 -12.65 -30.89 4.60
CA LEU A 34 -13.17 -29.52 4.60
C LEU A 34 -12.37 -28.61 5.53
N HIS A 35 -12.06 -29.08 6.74
CA HIS A 35 -11.26 -28.31 7.69
C HIS A 35 -9.83 -28.03 7.18
N ASN A 36 -9.20 -29.02 6.54
CA ASN A 36 -7.88 -28.83 5.95
C ASN A 36 -7.90 -27.86 4.75
N LEU A 37 -8.93 -27.90 3.91
CA LEU A 37 -9.09 -26.97 2.81
C LEU A 37 -9.21 -25.53 3.33
N GLU A 38 -10.11 -25.27 4.28
CA GLU A 38 -10.28 -23.96 4.90
C GLU A 38 -8.98 -23.44 5.56
N LYS A 39 -8.26 -24.31 6.25
CA LYS A 39 -6.96 -23.98 6.86
C LYS A 39 -5.91 -23.61 5.81
N ASN A 40 -5.86 -24.33 4.70
CA ASN A 40 -4.94 -24.06 3.61
C ASN A 40 -5.24 -22.73 2.94
N GLU A 41 -6.52 -22.43 2.65
CA GLU A 41 -6.94 -21.15 2.08
C GLU A 41 -6.55 -19.97 2.98
N LYS A 42 -6.85 -20.06 4.28
CA LYS A 42 -6.44 -19.03 5.26
C LYS A 42 -4.93 -18.82 5.31
N THR A 43 -4.16 -19.91 5.25
CA THR A 43 -2.69 -19.85 5.27
C THR A 43 -2.15 -19.20 3.99
N THR A 44 -2.70 -19.58 2.84
CA THR A 44 -2.35 -19.01 1.54
C THR A 44 -2.73 -17.54 1.46
N GLY A 45 -3.93 -17.16 1.88
CA GLY A 45 -4.36 -15.75 1.92
C GLY A 45 -3.48 -14.89 2.81
N LYS A 46 -3.10 -15.39 4.00
CA LYS A 46 -2.15 -14.71 4.87
C LYS A 46 -0.78 -14.52 4.22
N TYR A 47 -0.28 -15.55 3.56
CA TYR A 47 1.00 -15.47 2.85
C TYR A 47 0.95 -14.44 1.71
N MET A 48 -0.12 -14.46 0.91
CA MET A 48 -0.34 -13.49 -0.17
C MET A 48 -0.40 -12.06 0.35
N ALA A 49 -1.12 -11.80 1.45
CA ALA A 49 -1.17 -10.49 2.10
C ALA A 49 0.22 -10.02 2.57
N GLN A 50 1.01 -10.92 3.16
CA GLN A 50 2.37 -10.59 3.60
C GLN A 50 3.32 -10.28 2.43
N VAL A 51 3.20 -11.00 1.32
CA VAL A 51 3.98 -10.74 0.11
C VAL A 51 3.62 -9.37 -0.48
N THR A 52 2.32 -9.06 -0.54
CA THR A 52 1.84 -7.75 -1.00
C THR A 52 2.34 -6.61 -0.11
N GLU A 53 2.22 -6.76 1.22
CA GLU A 53 2.74 -5.77 2.17
C GLU A 53 4.23 -5.49 1.94
N LYS A 54 5.04 -6.55 1.83
CA LYS A 54 6.48 -6.40 1.60
C LYS A 54 6.80 -5.71 0.27
N ARG A 55 6.04 -5.98 -0.78
CA ARG A 55 6.20 -5.33 -2.08
C ARG A 55 5.89 -3.85 -2.00
N VAL A 56 4.74 -3.48 -1.42
CA VAL A 56 4.37 -2.08 -1.18
C VAL A 56 5.43 -1.37 -0.35
N ARG A 57 5.84 -1.96 0.77
CA ARG A 57 6.87 -1.38 1.64
C ARG A 57 8.18 -1.15 0.90
N ALA A 58 8.67 -2.13 0.14
CA ALA A 58 9.91 -2.00 -0.62
C ALA A 58 9.86 -0.84 -1.64
N ARG A 59 8.70 -0.63 -2.29
CA ARG A 59 8.52 0.50 -3.21
C ARG A 59 8.49 1.84 -2.48
N LEU A 60 7.79 1.91 -1.36
CA LEU A 60 7.78 3.13 -0.55
C LEU A 60 9.17 3.47 -0.01
N ASP A 61 9.92 2.48 0.47
CA ASP A 61 11.31 2.67 0.93
C ASP A 61 12.22 3.19 -0.22
N GLN A 62 12.01 2.69 -1.43
CA GLN A 62 12.71 3.20 -2.62
C GLN A 62 12.39 4.68 -2.88
N TYR A 63 11.12 5.08 -2.85
CA TYR A 63 10.73 6.48 -3.07
C TYR A 63 11.27 7.41 -1.99
N ILE A 64 11.29 6.95 -0.74
CA ILE A 64 11.93 7.68 0.36
C ILE A 64 13.42 7.87 0.08
N MET A 65 14.11 6.83 -0.37
CA MET A 65 15.52 6.92 -0.72
C MET A 65 15.75 7.93 -1.86
N LEU A 66 14.92 7.93 -2.89
CA LEU A 66 15.00 8.88 -4.00
C LEU A 66 14.76 10.33 -3.54
N SER A 67 13.78 10.57 -2.68
CA SER A 67 13.55 11.90 -2.10
C SER A 67 14.73 12.38 -1.26
N ASN A 68 15.39 11.46 -0.53
CA ASN A 68 16.56 11.78 0.27
C ASN A 68 17.78 12.17 -0.57
N LEU A 69 17.90 11.70 -1.81
CA LEU A 69 18.98 12.14 -2.70
C LEU A 69 18.95 13.65 -2.91
N LEU A 70 17.76 14.21 -3.21
CA LEU A 70 17.58 15.66 -3.36
C LEU A 70 17.65 16.37 -2.00
N GLY A 71 17.05 15.80 -0.97
CA GLY A 71 17.04 16.38 0.38
C GLY A 71 18.43 16.56 0.98
N ASN A 72 19.35 15.63 0.71
CA ASN A 72 20.72 15.70 1.22
C ASN A 72 21.49 16.89 0.64
N TYR A 73 21.29 17.24 -0.62
CA TYR A 73 21.89 18.45 -1.21
C TYR A 73 21.44 19.70 -0.49
N ILE A 74 20.14 19.81 -0.24
CA ILE A 74 19.54 20.96 0.44
C ILE A 74 20.03 21.03 1.91
N SER A 75 20.03 19.91 2.61
CA SER A 75 20.49 19.85 4.01
C SER A 75 21.97 20.21 4.17
N ALA A 76 22.80 19.91 3.15
CA ALA A 76 24.20 20.29 3.13
C ALA A 76 24.43 21.81 2.88
N GLY A 77 23.37 22.59 2.70
CA GLY A 77 23.44 24.03 2.41
C GLY A 77 23.78 24.33 0.94
N GLU A 78 23.73 23.32 0.08
CA GLU A 78 23.91 23.51 -1.36
C GLU A 78 22.70 24.26 -1.93
N ASN A 79 22.96 25.28 -2.74
CA ASN A 79 21.89 26.01 -3.41
C ASN A 79 21.43 25.21 -4.64
N LEU A 80 20.23 24.62 -4.55
CA LEU A 80 19.59 23.97 -5.68
C LEU A 80 18.83 25.02 -6.49
N ASP A 81 19.50 25.61 -7.47
CA ASP A 81 18.79 26.41 -8.49
C ASP A 81 17.97 25.48 -9.41
N GLU A 82 17.05 26.06 -10.19
CA GLU A 82 16.13 25.32 -11.08
C GLU A 82 16.89 24.37 -12.04
N ASN A 83 18.06 24.77 -12.56
CA ASN A 83 18.85 23.97 -13.49
C ASN A 83 19.48 22.77 -12.78
N THR A 84 20.15 23.02 -11.65
CA THR A 84 20.80 21.95 -10.85
C THR A 84 19.76 20.95 -10.33
N PHE A 85 18.61 21.44 -9.87
CA PHE A 85 17.50 20.57 -9.47
C PHE A 85 17.01 19.68 -10.62
N SER A 86 16.77 20.27 -11.79
CA SER A 86 16.30 19.55 -12.97
C SER A 86 17.32 18.49 -13.42
N GLU A 87 18.62 18.82 -13.45
CA GLU A 87 19.68 17.87 -13.79
C GLU A 87 19.80 16.70 -12.81
N LEU A 88 19.60 16.95 -11.52
CA LEU A 88 19.60 15.90 -10.50
C LEU A 88 18.37 15.02 -10.60
N ALA A 89 17.19 15.63 -10.76
CA ALA A 89 15.91 14.93 -10.87
C ALA A 89 15.87 14.05 -12.13
N GLU A 90 16.43 14.53 -13.26
CA GLU A 90 16.53 13.77 -14.51
C GLU A 90 17.36 12.48 -14.37
N LYS A 91 18.38 12.50 -13.50
CA LYS A 91 19.24 11.33 -13.26
C LYS A 91 18.61 10.30 -12.33
N ILE A 92 17.50 10.62 -11.68
CA ILE A 92 16.80 9.68 -10.79
C ILE A 92 16.07 8.66 -11.65
N PRO A 93 16.33 7.34 -11.45
CA PRO A 93 15.64 6.29 -12.21
C PRO A 93 14.12 6.34 -12.00
N ASN A 94 13.37 6.42 -13.10
CA ASN A 94 11.90 6.41 -13.12
C ASN A 94 11.40 5.69 -14.39
N GLU A 95 11.98 4.52 -14.66
CA GLU A 95 11.67 3.75 -15.87
C GLU A 95 10.20 3.35 -15.95
N ASP A 96 9.58 3.08 -14.80
CA ASP A 96 8.18 2.67 -14.65
C ASP A 96 7.22 3.85 -14.83
N GLY A 97 7.73 5.10 -14.77
CA GLY A 97 6.95 6.33 -14.86
C GLY A 97 5.95 6.50 -13.72
N VAL A 98 6.17 5.84 -12.58
CA VAL A 98 5.31 5.94 -11.40
C VAL A 98 5.50 7.28 -10.69
N ILE A 99 6.72 7.82 -10.69
CA ILE A 99 6.96 9.17 -10.18
C ILE A 99 6.54 10.16 -11.27
N LYS A 100 5.45 10.86 -11.06
CA LYS A 100 4.91 11.86 -11.97
C LYS A 100 5.72 13.16 -11.95
N ALA A 101 6.16 13.57 -10.76
CA ALA A 101 7.00 14.75 -10.57
C ALA A 101 7.81 14.69 -9.29
N PHE A 102 8.94 15.41 -9.31
CA PHE A 102 9.67 15.86 -8.13
C PHE A 102 9.36 17.34 -7.94
N GLU A 103 9.11 17.75 -6.70
CA GLU A 103 8.81 19.15 -6.37
C GLU A 103 9.68 19.59 -5.20
N LEU A 104 10.17 20.82 -5.27
CA LEU A 104 10.79 21.52 -4.14
C LEU A 104 9.79 22.54 -3.59
N ALA A 105 9.62 22.52 -2.29
CA ALA A 105 8.67 23.39 -1.60
C ALA A 105 9.33 24.07 -0.39
N PRO A 106 10.23 25.06 -0.59
CA PRO A 106 10.77 25.85 0.51
C PRO A 106 9.62 26.54 1.27
N ASP A 107 9.70 26.55 2.60
CA ASP A 107 8.64 27.03 3.49
C ASP A 107 7.26 26.39 3.27
N GLY A 108 7.21 25.27 2.51
CA GLY A 108 5.99 24.55 2.15
C GLY A 108 5.33 25.01 0.86
N ILE A 109 5.90 25.98 0.13
CA ILE A 109 5.37 26.53 -1.13
C ILE A 109 6.16 25.93 -2.30
N VAL A 110 5.47 25.30 -3.25
CA VAL A 110 6.10 24.69 -4.42
C VAL A 110 6.70 25.75 -5.33
N THR A 111 8.03 25.74 -5.47
CA THR A 111 8.79 26.70 -6.30
C THR A 111 9.44 26.06 -7.52
N ASP A 112 9.76 24.75 -7.45
CA ASP A 112 10.44 24.04 -8.50
C ASP A 112 9.78 22.69 -8.73
N ILE A 113 9.67 22.28 -10.00
CA ILE A 113 8.99 21.05 -10.41
C ILE A 113 9.76 20.43 -11.57
N TYR A 114 10.02 19.12 -11.48
CA TYR A 114 10.60 18.34 -12.56
C TYR A 114 9.81 17.03 -12.80
N PRO A 115 9.43 16.65 -14.03
CA PRO A 115 9.46 17.55 -15.20
C PRO A 115 8.43 18.68 -15.06
N LYS A 116 8.78 19.88 -15.54
CA LYS A 116 7.91 21.05 -15.43
C LYS A 116 6.68 20.92 -16.31
N GLN A 117 6.90 20.45 -17.54
CA GLN A 117 5.85 20.21 -18.50
C GLN A 117 4.78 19.26 -17.92
N GLU A 118 3.51 19.62 -18.06
CA GLU A 118 2.33 18.91 -17.54
C GLU A 118 2.17 18.97 -15.99
N ASN A 119 3.10 19.60 -15.26
CA ASN A 119 3.03 19.70 -13.81
C ASN A 119 2.93 21.15 -13.28
N GLU A 120 2.88 22.15 -14.17
CA GLU A 120 2.84 23.58 -13.81
C GLU A 120 1.67 23.94 -12.89
N GLY A 121 0.59 23.14 -12.90
CA GLY A 121 -0.57 23.36 -12.03
C GLY A 121 -0.29 23.27 -10.53
N ALA A 122 0.84 22.68 -10.14
CA ALA A 122 1.26 22.58 -8.75
C ALA A 122 2.13 23.76 -8.31
N PHE A 123 2.63 24.59 -9.23
CA PHE A 123 3.50 25.72 -8.91
C PHE A 123 2.78 26.75 -8.04
N GLY A 124 3.42 27.19 -6.97
CA GLY A 124 2.87 28.14 -6.01
C GLY A 124 1.87 27.57 -5.02
N LEU A 125 1.60 26.24 -5.03
CA LEU A 125 0.77 25.62 -4.01
C LEU A 125 1.47 25.67 -2.64
N ASP A 126 0.76 26.18 -1.64
CA ASP A 126 1.19 26.12 -0.25
C ASP A 126 0.69 24.81 0.39
N MET A 127 1.57 23.84 0.53
CA MET A 127 1.27 22.51 1.08
C MET A 127 0.87 22.55 2.56
N LEU A 128 1.24 23.61 3.26
CA LEU A 128 0.88 23.80 4.66
C LEU A 128 -0.49 24.50 4.84
N GLN A 129 -1.10 24.99 3.75
CA GLN A 129 -2.40 25.64 3.76
C GLN A 129 -3.43 24.91 2.86
N GLU A 130 -3.00 24.17 1.86
CA GLU A 130 -3.90 23.44 0.93
C GLU A 130 -4.78 22.46 1.70
N HIS A 131 -6.09 22.59 1.58
CA HIS A 131 -7.09 21.94 2.44
C HIS A 131 -6.91 20.41 2.55
N GLU A 132 -6.68 19.74 1.44
CA GLU A 132 -6.59 18.28 1.41
C GLU A 132 -5.20 17.77 1.86
N ARG A 133 -4.12 18.52 1.55
CA ARG A 133 -2.72 18.10 1.71
C ARG A 133 -2.12 18.53 3.04
N LYS A 134 -2.66 19.62 3.62
CA LYS A 134 -2.17 20.24 4.86
C LYS A 134 -1.93 19.24 5.99
N LYS A 135 -2.87 18.30 6.21
CA LYS A 135 -2.77 17.34 7.30
C LYS A 135 -1.47 16.54 7.22
N ASP A 136 -1.13 16.04 6.02
CA ASP A 136 0.04 15.20 5.79
C ASP A 136 1.33 16.00 5.84
N ALA A 137 1.35 17.18 5.23
CA ALA A 137 2.49 18.08 5.24
C ALA A 137 2.83 18.57 6.67
N VAL A 138 1.83 18.97 7.47
CA VAL A 138 2.04 19.41 8.85
C VAL A 138 2.60 18.28 9.70
N VAL A 139 2.05 17.05 9.59
CA VAL A 139 2.55 15.88 10.32
C VAL A 139 3.99 15.57 9.94
N ALA A 140 4.36 15.67 8.65
CA ALA A 140 5.74 15.48 8.22
C ALA A 140 6.67 16.50 8.89
N ARG A 141 6.31 17.78 8.83
CA ARG A 141 7.09 18.88 9.44
C ARG A 141 7.24 18.72 10.94
N GLU A 142 6.15 18.45 11.67
CA GLU A 142 6.18 18.38 13.13
C GLU A 142 7.00 17.19 13.65
N ASN A 143 6.91 16.05 12.98
CA ASN A 143 7.61 14.83 13.37
C ASN A 143 9.04 14.75 12.84
N GLY A 144 9.42 15.57 11.87
CA GLY A 144 10.71 15.46 11.17
C GLY A 144 10.87 14.16 10.42
N LYS A 145 9.76 13.55 9.98
CA LYS A 145 9.73 12.28 9.26
C LYS A 145 8.84 12.43 8.03
N TYR A 146 9.17 11.70 6.98
CA TYR A 146 8.33 11.67 5.79
C TYR A 146 6.90 11.21 6.11
N THR A 147 5.95 11.70 5.35
CA THR A 147 4.59 11.20 5.30
C THR A 147 4.19 10.93 3.86
N ILE A 148 3.25 10.01 3.67
CA ILE A 148 2.62 9.77 2.38
C ILE A 148 1.15 10.05 2.57
N GLY A 149 0.64 10.99 1.79
CA GLY A 149 -0.76 11.38 1.80
C GLY A 149 -1.43 11.10 0.47
N GLY A 150 -2.74 10.98 0.50
CA GLY A 150 -3.55 10.71 -0.69
C GLY A 150 -4.23 9.34 -0.65
N PRO A 151 -4.78 8.88 -1.82
CA PRO A 151 -4.69 9.55 -3.13
C PRO A 151 -5.52 10.84 -3.21
N TYR A 152 -4.95 11.86 -3.86
CA TYR A 152 -5.57 13.17 -4.09
C TYR A 152 -5.89 13.38 -5.57
N GLN A 153 -6.86 14.24 -5.87
CA GLN A 153 -6.97 14.82 -7.20
C GLN A 153 -5.86 15.86 -7.39
N LEU A 154 -4.98 15.62 -8.36
CA LEU A 154 -3.84 16.49 -8.61
C LEU A 154 -4.27 17.73 -9.40
N LYS A 155 -3.68 18.88 -9.12
CA LYS A 155 -3.93 20.12 -9.87
C LYS A 155 -3.47 20.03 -11.32
N GLN A 156 -2.43 19.23 -11.56
CA GLN A 156 -1.91 18.89 -12.88
C GLN A 156 -2.65 17.72 -13.57
N GLY A 157 -3.78 17.30 -12.99
CA GLY A 157 -4.63 16.24 -13.52
C GLY A 157 -4.23 14.84 -13.05
N GLY A 158 -5.23 13.96 -13.04
CA GLY A 158 -5.11 12.57 -12.56
C GLY A 158 -5.15 12.46 -11.04
N THR A 159 -4.97 11.24 -10.56
CA THR A 159 -4.95 10.91 -9.13
C THR A 159 -3.53 10.56 -8.71
N GLY A 160 -3.06 11.09 -7.59
CA GLY A 160 -1.72 10.83 -7.10
C GLY A 160 -1.61 10.82 -5.60
N ALA A 161 -0.58 10.13 -5.11
CA ALA A 161 -0.15 10.24 -3.73
C ALA A 161 1.07 11.16 -3.65
N LEU A 162 1.21 11.89 -2.54
CA LEU A 162 2.33 12.79 -2.28
C LEU A 162 3.16 12.25 -1.14
N LEU A 163 4.44 11.99 -1.41
CA LEU A 163 5.43 11.74 -0.37
C LEU A 163 6.03 13.08 0.03
N PHE A 164 5.77 13.52 1.26
CA PHE A 164 6.36 14.73 1.85
C PHE A 164 7.60 14.34 2.64
N ASN A 165 8.77 14.71 2.17
CA ASN A 165 10.02 14.56 2.89
C ASN A 165 10.45 15.91 3.48
N PRO A 166 10.30 16.14 4.80
CA PRO A 166 10.65 17.42 5.41
C PRO A 166 12.17 17.56 5.52
N ILE A 167 12.69 18.67 5.05
CA ILE A 167 14.11 18.98 5.03
C ILE A 167 14.41 20.04 6.07
N TYR A 168 15.49 19.84 6.83
CA TYR A 168 16.00 20.75 7.82
C TYR A 168 17.46 21.09 7.50
N GLN A 169 17.80 22.36 7.64
CA GLN A 169 19.18 22.84 7.52
C GLN A 169 19.79 23.03 8.91
N ASP A 170 21.05 22.69 9.04
CA ASP A 170 21.76 22.85 10.30
C ASP A 170 22.02 24.34 10.60
N ASN A 171 21.46 24.80 11.69
CA ASN A 171 21.62 26.16 12.18
C ASN A 171 22.12 26.21 13.65
N ASN A 172 22.86 25.16 14.08
CA ASN A 172 23.31 24.98 15.47
C ASN A 172 22.17 24.76 16.49
N SER A 173 20.97 24.39 16.05
CA SER A 173 19.87 23.94 16.91
C SER A 173 19.73 22.41 16.89
N ASP A 174 19.19 21.82 17.96
CA ASP A 174 19.04 20.35 18.08
C ASP A 174 18.23 19.69 16.96
N LYS A 175 17.38 20.46 16.23
CA LYS A 175 16.53 19.94 15.15
C LYS A 175 16.81 20.57 13.79
N GLY A 176 17.69 21.58 13.71
CA GLY A 176 17.83 22.41 12.51
C GLY A 176 16.62 23.33 12.26
N GLU A 177 16.72 24.17 11.24
CA GLU A 177 15.62 25.03 10.76
C GLU A 177 14.88 24.34 9.62
N PHE A 178 13.56 24.34 9.67
CA PHE A 178 12.75 23.78 8.62
C PHE A 178 12.93 24.58 7.34
N TRP A 179 13.57 23.95 6.36
CA TRP A 179 13.76 24.53 5.04
C TRP A 179 12.49 24.43 4.18
N GLY A 180 11.81 23.27 4.26
CA GLY A 180 10.67 22.97 3.41
C GLY A 180 10.53 21.47 3.15
N PHE A 181 10.03 21.13 1.98
CA PHE A 181 9.84 19.74 1.56
C PHE A 181 10.53 19.46 0.23
N VAL A 182 11.04 18.23 0.11
CA VAL A 182 11.15 17.53 -1.16
C VAL A 182 9.92 16.67 -1.29
N ILE A 183 9.15 16.85 -2.37
CA ILE A 183 7.90 16.13 -2.60
C ILE A 183 8.06 15.24 -3.82
N LEU A 184 7.69 13.96 -3.67
CA LEU A 184 7.49 13.07 -4.81
C LEU A 184 5.99 12.94 -5.08
N VAL A 185 5.60 13.26 -6.29
CA VAL A 185 4.24 13.04 -6.79
C VAL A 185 4.20 11.67 -7.44
N ILE A 186 3.46 10.75 -6.84
CA ILE A 186 3.33 9.35 -7.26
C ILE A 186 2.02 9.22 -8.04
N ASP A 187 2.09 8.81 -9.31
CA ASP A 187 0.88 8.44 -10.07
C ASP A 187 0.23 7.22 -9.43
N TRP A 188 -0.98 7.42 -8.91
CA TRP A 188 -1.66 6.40 -8.12
C TRP A 188 -2.01 5.15 -8.94
N ASN A 189 -2.48 5.34 -10.16
CA ASN A 189 -2.88 4.23 -11.01
C ASN A 189 -1.67 3.37 -11.40
N ARG A 190 -0.58 4.01 -11.82
CA ARG A 190 0.66 3.31 -12.15
C ARG A 190 1.27 2.60 -10.95
N PHE A 191 1.18 3.23 -9.76
CA PHE A 191 1.63 2.57 -8.52
C PHE A 191 0.83 1.30 -8.21
N ILE A 192 -0.50 1.35 -8.35
CA ILE A 192 -1.37 0.17 -8.15
C ILE A 192 -1.06 -0.91 -9.19
N ASP A 193 -0.83 -0.54 -10.45
CA ASP A 193 -0.44 -1.48 -11.50
C ASP A 193 0.92 -2.12 -11.21
N GLU A 194 1.89 -1.33 -10.73
CA GLU A 194 3.23 -1.80 -10.40
C GLU A 194 3.24 -2.80 -9.25
N ILE A 195 2.47 -2.56 -8.19
CA ILE A 195 2.36 -3.53 -7.09
C ILE A 195 1.63 -4.81 -7.51
N ASN A 196 1.05 -4.81 -8.72
CA ASN A 196 0.48 -5.97 -9.39
C ASN A 196 -0.47 -6.78 -8.51
N LEU A 197 -1.58 -6.16 -8.10
CA LEU A 197 -2.59 -6.83 -7.27
C LEU A 197 -3.40 -7.87 -8.02
N ASN A 198 -3.34 -7.89 -9.37
CA ASN A 198 -4.08 -8.83 -10.19
C ASN A 198 -3.75 -10.29 -9.87
N TYR A 199 -2.50 -10.57 -9.41
CA TYR A 199 -2.15 -11.94 -9.03
C TYR A 199 -2.99 -12.48 -7.85
N LEU A 200 -3.62 -11.62 -7.06
CA LEU A 200 -4.56 -12.03 -6.01
C LEU A 200 -5.87 -12.51 -6.63
N ASN A 201 -6.38 -11.78 -7.62
CA ASN A 201 -7.58 -12.18 -8.35
C ASN A 201 -7.34 -13.48 -9.15
N ASP A 202 -6.16 -13.62 -9.77
CA ASP A 202 -5.76 -14.86 -10.48
C ASP A 202 -5.69 -16.08 -9.56
N ALA A 203 -5.53 -15.85 -8.27
CA ALA A 203 -5.52 -16.88 -7.24
C ALA A 203 -6.86 -17.00 -6.49
N ASP A 204 -7.95 -16.45 -7.05
CA ASP A 204 -9.31 -16.43 -6.46
C ASP A 204 -9.40 -15.73 -5.10
N PHE A 205 -8.52 -14.76 -4.82
CA PHE A 205 -8.59 -13.94 -3.62
C PHE A 205 -9.17 -12.55 -3.92
N CYS A 206 -10.21 -12.17 -3.21
CA CYS A 206 -10.64 -10.77 -3.14
C CYS A 206 -9.76 -10.00 -2.16
N TYR A 207 -9.44 -8.76 -2.49
CA TYR A 207 -8.62 -7.91 -1.62
C TYR A 207 -9.26 -6.53 -1.42
N ARG A 208 -8.92 -5.93 -0.28
CA ARG A 208 -9.21 -4.52 0.01
C ARG A 208 -8.04 -3.92 0.77
N ILE A 209 -7.41 -2.89 0.18
CA ILE A 209 -6.37 -2.08 0.80
C ILE A 209 -7.03 -0.80 1.31
N TRP A 210 -6.77 -0.45 2.54
CA TRP A 210 -7.34 0.74 3.17
C TRP A 210 -6.34 1.39 4.10
N SER A 211 -6.54 2.67 4.37
CA SER A 211 -5.81 3.47 5.34
C SER A 211 -6.79 4.07 6.34
N TYR A 212 -6.33 4.43 7.51
CA TYR A 212 -7.11 5.29 8.41
C TYR A 212 -6.97 6.74 7.97
N ASP A 213 -8.08 7.47 7.99
CA ASP A 213 -8.00 8.92 7.91
C ASP A 213 -7.22 9.43 9.13
N ARG A 214 -6.36 10.43 8.93
CA ARG A 214 -5.52 11.00 10.00
C ARG A 214 -6.32 11.68 11.11
N ASP A 215 -7.54 12.10 10.84
CA ASP A 215 -8.46 12.64 11.85
C ASP A 215 -9.23 11.57 12.62
N GLY A 216 -9.03 10.29 12.31
CA GLY A 216 -9.71 9.17 12.93
C GLY A 216 -11.17 9.01 12.50
N SER A 217 -11.63 9.75 11.49
CA SER A 217 -13.03 9.75 11.04
C SER A 217 -13.45 8.44 10.37
N GLY A 218 -12.52 7.63 9.89
CA GLY A 218 -12.84 6.38 9.24
C GLY A 218 -11.70 5.71 8.49
N ARG A 219 -12.08 4.79 7.61
CA ARG A 219 -11.18 4.10 6.68
C ARG A 219 -11.36 4.66 5.28
N ILE A 220 -10.26 4.97 4.63
CA ILE A 220 -10.21 5.35 3.23
C ILE A 220 -9.82 4.11 2.43
N ILE A 221 -10.67 3.67 1.51
CA ILE A 221 -10.35 2.56 0.60
C ILE A 221 -9.38 3.08 -0.43
N LEU A 222 -8.23 2.46 -0.52
CA LEU A 222 -7.14 2.82 -1.43
C LEU A 222 -7.18 1.99 -2.72
N ALA A 223 -7.50 0.71 -2.61
CA ALA A 223 -7.70 -0.21 -3.72
C ALA A 223 -8.54 -1.40 -3.28
N GLU A 224 -9.36 -1.95 -4.17
CA GLU A 224 -10.12 -3.17 -3.93
C GLU A 224 -10.35 -3.94 -5.24
N SER A 225 -10.56 -5.26 -5.10
CA SER A 225 -10.93 -6.09 -6.24
C SER A 225 -12.35 -5.75 -6.73
N GLN A 226 -12.60 -5.94 -8.03
CA GLN A 226 -13.90 -5.64 -8.64
C GLN A 226 -14.99 -6.70 -8.35
N ASP A 227 -14.61 -7.85 -7.81
CA ASP A 227 -15.58 -8.90 -7.50
C ASP A 227 -16.34 -8.59 -6.22
N ASP A 228 -17.65 -8.67 -6.31
CA ASP A 228 -18.58 -8.49 -5.20
C ASP A 228 -18.27 -9.47 -4.05
N MET A 229 -17.92 -8.91 -2.90
CA MET A 229 -17.85 -9.68 -1.65
C MET A 229 -19.23 -9.86 -1.07
#